data_66c409fcc7e949271b87aaa94c9c0d81
#
_entry.id   66c409fcc7e949271b87aaa94c9c0d81
#
_cell.length_a   1.000
_cell.length_b   1.000
_cell.length_c   1.000
_cell.angle_alpha   90.00
_cell.angle_beta   90.00
_cell.angle_gamma   90.00
#
_symmetry.space_group_name_H-M   'P 1'
#
loop_
_entity.id
_entity.type
_entity.pdbx_description
1 polymer ?
#
loop_
_entity_poly.entity_id
_entity_poly.type
_entity_poly.pdbx_seq_one_letter_code
_entity_poly.pdbx_strand_id
1 'polypeptide(L)'
;MISVGVTVPKTIIGTHDSVTAHPPKKWWMKLGKSVAVTQDKTVYNQYLDGIRCFDFRIRLDKSGEWVMCHGLYEVDLDIYDILYWLKEEAENRRENVYIRIVLEDKKHCDKEAERFVKFCEWAESFSPYIIFIAGNRKSDWKQLYKFGYPNQRQWMPVSSCASDAKWYEKAFPRLYAKRMNKHNLLNIPSKYGFAFFDFI
;
A
#
# COMPACT_ATOMS: atom_id res chain seq x y z
N MET A 1 -36.81 -20.29 9.14
CA MET A 1 -35.60 -19.52 9.57
C MET A 1 -34.50 -19.79 8.55
N ILE A 2 -34.22 -18.81 7.70
CA ILE A 2 -33.12 -18.90 6.72
C ILE A 2 -31.87 -18.44 7.48
N SER A 3 -30.98 -19.35 7.83
CA SER A 3 -29.67 -18.99 8.38
C SER A 3 -28.90 -18.32 7.23
N VAL A 4 -28.82 -17.01 7.26
CA VAL A 4 -27.89 -16.29 6.42
C VAL A 4 -26.50 -16.65 6.95
N GLY A 5 -25.85 -17.60 6.27
CA GLY A 5 -24.48 -17.96 6.55
C GLY A 5 -23.63 -16.73 6.36
N VAL A 6 -23.14 -16.14 7.46
CA VAL A 6 -22.12 -15.09 7.44
C VAL A 6 -20.85 -15.77 6.93
N THR A 7 -20.63 -15.69 5.62
CA THR A 7 -19.35 -16.06 5.03
C THR A 7 -18.30 -15.17 5.66
N VAL A 8 -17.43 -15.74 6.50
CA VAL A 8 -16.26 -15.04 7.02
C VAL A 8 -15.45 -14.61 5.80
N PRO A 9 -15.29 -13.31 5.56
CA PRO A 9 -14.64 -12.86 4.36
C PRO A 9 -13.19 -13.34 4.35
N LYS A 10 -12.82 -13.95 3.24
CA LYS A 10 -11.47 -14.39 2.92
C LYS A 10 -10.48 -13.24 3.10
N THR A 11 -9.28 -13.50 3.60
CA THR A 11 -8.21 -12.50 3.67
C THR A 11 -7.94 -11.93 2.28
N ILE A 12 -7.93 -10.62 2.16
CA ILE A 12 -7.66 -9.91 0.91
C ILE A 12 -6.15 -9.78 0.75
N ILE A 13 -5.65 -10.30 -0.36
CA ILE A 13 -4.24 -10.20 -0.73
C ILE A 13 -3.99 -8.83 -1.33
N GLY A 14 -2.94 -8.18 -0.90
CA GLY A 14 -2.49 -6.87 -1.36
C GLY A 14 -0.99 -6.82 -1.59
N THR A 15 -0.55 -5.72 -2.19
CA THR A 15 0.84 -5.43 -2.46
C THR A 15 1.37 -4.38 -1.51
N HIS A 16 2.54 -4.63 -0.94
CA HIS A 16 3.28 -3.69 -0.10
C HIS A 16 4.10 -2.74 -0.99
N ASP A 17 4.15 -1.46 -0.64
CA ASP A 17 4.83 -0.43 -1.46
C ASP A 17 4.47 -0.53 -2.96
N SER A 18 3.18 -0.59 -3.25
CA SER A 18 2.59 -1.01 -4.53
C SER A 18 3.10 -0.27 -5.76
N VAL A 19 3.58 0.97 -5.58
CA VAL A 19 3.99 1.87 -6.68
C VAL A 19 5.44 1.68 -7.12
N THR A 20 6.23 0.90 -6.41
CA THR A 20 7.70 0.87 -6.57
C THR A 20 8.20 0.32 -7.90
N ALA A 21 7.34 -0.37 -8.67
CA ALA A 21 7.66 -0.79 -10.03
C ALA A 21 7.59 0.34 -11.08
N HIS A 22 6.93 1.46 -10.74
CA HIS A 22 6.89 2.62 -11.63
C HIS A 22 8.27 3.27 -11.79
N PRO A 23 8.50 3.98 -12.90
CA PRO A 23 9.77 4.68 -13.11
C PRO A 23 10.09 5.64 -11.97
N PRO A 24 11.36 5.81 -11.59
CA PRO A 24 11.74 6.82 -10.62
C PRO A 24 11.63 8.23 -11.19
N LYS A 25 11.16 9.19 -10.37
CA LYS A 25 11.06 10.61 -10.72
C LYS A 25 12.40 11.23 -11.14
N LYS A 26 13.53 10.69 -10.65
CA LYS A 26 14.88 11.15 -10.96
C LYS A 26 15.76 10.01 -11.45
N TRP A 27 16.50 10.22 -12.53
CA TRP A 27 17.31 9.19 -13.18
C TRP A 27 18.33 8.50 -12.26
N TRP A 28 18.94 9.24 -11.32
CA TRP A 28 19.94 8.71 -10.39
C TRP A 28 19.32 7.74 -9.34
N MET A 29 18.03 7.82 -9.10
CA MET A 29 17.33 6.88 -8.22
C MET A 29 17.31 5.45 -8.77
N LYS A 30 17.56 5.28 -10.07
CA LYS A 30 17.74 3.95 -10.68
C LYS A 30 18.84 3.14 -10.03
N LEU A 31 19.86 3.78 -9.47
CA LEU A 31 20.97 3.11 -8.76
C LEU A 31 20.51 2.43 -7.46
N GLY A 32 19.47 2.94 -6.82
CA GLY A 32 18.87 2.35 -5.61
C GLY A 32 17.73 1.35 -5.86
N LYS A 33 17.44 1.05 -7.12
CA LYS A 33 16.28 0.24 -7.51
C LYS A 33 16.26 -1.14 -6.83
N SER A 34 17.39 -1.81 -6.72
CA SER A 34 17.49 -3.15 -6.12
C SER A 34 17.10 -3.22 -4.65
N VAL A 35 17.18 -2.09 -3.94
CA VAL A 35 16.88 -1.99 -2.50
C VAL A 35 15.49 -1.40 -2.27
N ALA A 36 15.05 -0.51 -3.16
CA ALA A 36 13.82 0.27 -2.98
C ALA A 36 12.58 -0.36 -3.64
N VAL A 37 12.78 -1.15 -4.69
CA VAL A 37 11.67 -1.76 -5.45
C VAL A 37 11.21 -3.04 -4.78
N THR A 38 9.93 -3.10 -4.45
CA THR A 38 9.26 -4.23 -3.80
C THR A 38 8.24 -4.91 -4.71
N GLN A 39 7.98 -4.37 -5.90
CA GLN A 39 7.05 -4.91 -6.88
C GLN A 39 7.70 -5.00 -8.27
N ASP A 40 7.30 -5.98 -9.07
CA ASP A 40 7.73 -6.15 -10.46
C ASP A 40 6.77 -5.52 -11.47
N LYS A 41 5.52 -5.34 -11.06
CA LYS A 41 4.43 -4.86 -11.90
C LYS A 41 3.96 -3.49 -11.42
N THR A 42 3.62 -2.63 -12.36
CA THR A 42 2.96 -1.34 -12.05
C THR A 42 1.61 -1.58 -11.37
N VAL A 43 1.07 -0.59 -10.68
CA VAL A 43 -0.26 -0.69 -10.04
C VAL A 43 -1.32 -1.08 -11.06
N TYR A 44 -1.25 -0.56 -12.28
CA TYR A 44 -2.14 -0.92 -13.38
C TYR A 44 -2.13 -2.43 -13.66
N ASN A 45 -0.94 -3.00 -13.82
CA ASN A 45 -0.78 -4.43 -14.08
C ASN A 45 -1.15 -5.29 -12.87
N GLN A 46 -0.82 -4.85 -11.65
CA GLN A 46 -1.26 -5.52 -10.42
C GLN A 46 -2.79 -5.60 -10.35
N TYR A 47 -3.48 -4.50 -10.67
CA TYR A 47 -4.94 -4.48 -10.70
C TYR A 47 -5.52 -5.42 -11.76
N LEU A 48 -4.95 -5.43 -12.98
CA LEU A 48 -5.36 -6.34 -14.06
C LEU A 48 -5.13 -7.82 -13.69
N ASP A 49 -4.10 -8.11 -12.91
CA ASP A 49 -3.83 -9.45 -12.37
C ASP A 49 -4.72 -9.85 -11.18
N GLY A 50 -5.67 -9.00 -10.81
CA GLY A 50 -6.66 -9.30 -9.76
C GLY A 50 -6.32 -8.80 -8.37
N ILE A 51 -5.22 -8.05 -8.18
CA ILE A 51 -4.94 -7.38 -6.89
C ILE A 51 -5.98 -6.29 -6.65
N ARG A 52 -6.54 -6.28 -5.44
CA ARG A 52 -7.57 -5.31 -5.01
C ARG A 52 -7.22 -4.60 -3.71
N CYS A 53 -5.98 -4.74 -3.24
CA CYS A 53 -5.51 -4.04 -2.06
C CYS A 53 -4.10 -3.49 -2.29
N PHE A 54 -3.90 -2.20 -2.01
CA PHE A 54 -2.67 -1.48 -2.32
C PHE A 54 -2.16 -0.72 -1.09
N ASP A 55 -0.83 -0.70 -0.92
CA ASP A 55 -0.12 0.10 0.08
C ASP A 55 0.56 1.27 -0.63
N PHE A 56 -0.02 2.46 -0.50
CA PHE A 56 0.51 3.68 -1.08
C PHE A 56 1.23 4.51 -0.02
N ARG A 57 2.41 4.98 -0.35
CA ARG A 57 3.20 5.84 0.52
C ARG A 57 3.46 7.17 -0.14
N ILE A 58 3.18 8.23 0.61
CA ILE A 58 3.29 9.61 0.15
C ILE A 58 4.05 10.47 1.14
N ARG A 59 4.67 11.51 0.63
CA ARG A 59 5.23 12.62 1.40
C ARG A 59 5.11 13.92 0.63
N LEU A 60 5.27 15.05 1.30
CA LEU A 60 5.39 16.33 0.61
C LEU A 60 6.81 16.49 0.05
N ASP A 61 6.88 16.96 -1.17
CA ASP A 61 8.13 17.45 -1.76
C ASP A 61 8.42 18.90 -1.32
N LYS A 62 9.48 19.50 -1.86
CA LYS A 62 9.87 20.86 -1.51
C LYS A 62 8.88 21.94 -1.97
N SER A 63 8.10 21.66 -3.02
CA SER A 63 7.04 22.54 -3.52
C SER A 63 5.74 22.41 -2.72
N GLY A 64 5.66 21.38 -1.87
CA GLY A 64 4.47 21.08 -1.08
C GLY A 64 3.48 20.20 -1.81
N GLU A 65 3.88 19.56 -2.91
CA GLU A 65 3.05 18.60 -3.62
C GLU A 65 3.26 17.18 -3.08
N TRP A 66 2.21 16.36 -3.15
CA TRP A 66 2.31 14.97 -2.78
C TRP A 66 3.14 14.20 -3.82
N VAL A 67 4.14 13.46 -3.34
CA VAL A 67 4.90 12.52 -4.18
C VAL A 67 4.77 11.12 -3.61
N MET A 68 4.55 10.16 -4.49
CA MET A 68 4.56 8.75 -4.12
C MET A 68 6.00 8.26 -3.98
N CYS A 69 6.28 7.49 -2.93
CA CYS A 69 7.68 7.15 -2.61
C CYS A 69 7.79 5.85 -1.79
N HIS A 70 9.00 5.31 -1.75
CA HIS A 70 9.45 4.36 -0.74
C HIS A 70 10.80 4.85 -0.19
N GLY A 71 10.78 5.43 0.99
CA GLY A 71 11.95 6.10 1.56
C GLY A 71 12.41 7.27 0.68
N LEU A 72 13.64 7.20 0.20
CA LEU A 72 14.20 8.21 -0.71
C LEU A 72 13.84 7.97 -2.19
N TYR A 73 13.29 6.81 -2.51
CA TYR A 73 12.91 6.46 -3.87
C TYR A 73 11.54 7.08 -4.19
N GLU A 74 11.54 8.15 -4.98
CA GLU A 74 10.33 8.81 -5.49
C GLU A 74 9.99 8.22 -6.85
N VAL A 75 8.71 7.89 -7.07
CA VAL A 75 8.23 7.40 -8.34
C VAL A 75 7.61 8.52 -9.18
N ASP A 76 7.70 8.38 -10.49
CA ASP A 76 7.08 9.30 -11.45
C ASP A 76 5.62 8.86 -11.69
N LEU A 77 4.81 9.10 -10.67
CA LEU A 77 3.38 8.79 -10.67
C LEU A 77 2.68 9.77 -9.73
N ASP A 78 1.66 10.44 -10.20
CA ASP A 78 0.80 11.28 -9.38
C ASP A 78 -0.20 10.43 -8.59
N ILE A 79 -0.39 10.76 -7.30
CA ILE A 79 -1.33 10.03 -6.43
C ILE A 79 -2.78 10.20 -6.88
N TYR A 80 -3.13 11.38 -7.37
CA TYR A 80 -4.50 11.65 -7.81
C TYR A 80 -4.80 10.92 -9.11
N ASP A 81 -3.87 10.90 -10.07
CA ASP A 81 -4.02 10.19 -11.35
C ASP A 81 -4.30 8.70 -11.13
N ILE A 82 -3.50 8.05 -10.26
CA ILE A 82 -3.70 6.62 -9.99
C ILE A 82 -5.01 6.36 -9.22
N LEU A 83 -5.39 7.24 -8.30
CA LEU A 83 -6.65 7.12 -7.58
C LEU A 83 -7.86 7.29 -8.52
N TYR A 84 -7.83 8.27 -9.44
CA TYR A 84 -8.89 8.46 -10.43
C TYR A 84 -9.00 7.26 -11.37
N TRP A 85 -7.86 6.73 -11.84
CA TRP A 85 -7.85 5.53 -12.67
C TRP A 85 -8.44 4.32 -11.94
N LEU A 86 -8.00 4.07 -10.70
CA LEU A 86 -8.55 2.98 -9.88
C LEU A 86 -10.05 3.15 -9.63
N LYS A 87 -10.50 4.38 -9.42
CA LYS A 87 -11.93 4.69 -9.26
C LYS A 87 -12.71 4.29 -10.51
N GLU A 88 -12.27 4.73 -11.68
CA GLU A 88 -12.93 4.43 -12.96
C GLU A 88 -13.03 2.92 -13.19
N GLU A 89 -11.94 2.18 -13.01
CA GLU A 89 -11.92 0.73 -13.15
C GLU A 89 -12.82 0.02 -12.12
N ALA A 90 -12.77 0.46 -10.86
CA ALA A 90 -13.58 -0.11 -9.79
C ALA A 90 -15.08 0.12 -10.01
N GLU A 91 -15.48 1.31 -10.44
CA GLU A 91 -16.85 1.66 -10.78
C GLU A 91 -17.36 0.87 -11.98
N ASN A 92 -16.55 0.76 -13.05
CA ASN A 92 -16.89 0.00 -14.25
C ASN A 92 -17.12 -1.49 -13.96
N ARG A 93 -16.31 -2.05 -13.07
CA ARG A 93 -16.39 -3.48 -12.69
C ARG A 93 -17.30 -3.73 -11.48
N ARG A 94 -17.75 -2.68 -10.80
CA ARG A 94 -18.51 -2.75 -9.54
C ARG A 94 -17.77 -3.55 -8.47
N GLU A 95 -16.48 -3.32 -8.32
CA GLU A 95 -15.60 -4.02 -7.39
C GLU A 95 -14.99 -3.05 -6.37
N ASN A 96 -14.81 -3.51 -5.15
CA ASN A 96 -14.13 -2.72 -4.14
C ASN A 96 -12.60 -2.83 -4.29
N VAL A 97 -11.94 -1.68 -4.24
CA VAL A 97 -10.48 -1.55 -4.14
C VAL A 97 -10.13 -0.99 -2.76
N TYR A 98 -9.20 -1.61 -2.09
CA TYR A 98 -8.78 -1.25 -0.74
C TYR A 98 -7.42 -0.57 -0.78
N ILE A 99 -7.29 0.54 -0.08
CA ILE A 99 -6.06 1.31 -0.05
C ILE A 99 -5.65 1.59 1.39
N ARG A 100 -4.44 1.19 1.72
CA ARG A 100 -3.71 1.68 2.87
C ARG A 100 -2.87 2.87 2.41
N ILE A 101 -2.93 3.98 3.16
CA ILE A 101 -2.12 5.16 2.86
C ILE A 101 -1.15 5.43 4.01
N VAL A 102 0.10 5.69 3.69
CA VAL A 102 1.16 5.91 4.68
C VAL A 102 1.87 7.22 4.41
N LEU A 103 1.95 8.06 5.43
CA LEU A 103 2.78 9.26 5.41
C LEU A 103 4.24 8.87 5.68
N GLU A 104 5.11 9.08 4.71
CA GLU A 104 6.58 8.93 4.83
C GLU A 104 7.26 10.27 5.12
N ASP A 105 6.86 10.95 6.18
CA ASP A 105 7.51 12.18 6.59
C ASP A 105 8.96 11.95 7.07
N LYS A 106 9.85 12.85 6.68
CA LYS A 106 11.29 12.72 7.02
C LYS A 106 11.62 13.05 8.47
N LYS A 107 10.79 13.86 9.15
CA LYS A 107 11.11 14.46 10.44
C LYS A 107 9.88 14.74 11.29
N HIS A 108 8.97 13.82 11.52
CA HIS A 108 7.80 14.09 12.37
C HIS A 108 7.25 15.53 12.24
N CYS A 109 7.01 15.96 10.99
CA CYS A 109 6.59 17.32 10.72
C CYS A 109 5.08 17.45 10.93
N ASP A 110 4.66 18.23 11.93
CA ASP A 110 3.25 18.40 12.26
C ASP A 110 2.46 19.02 11.10
N LYS A 111 3.05 19.97 10.39
CA LYS A 111 2.41 20.57 9.19
C LYS A 111 2.18 19.55 8.08
N GLU A 112 3.09 18.60 7.89
CA GLU A 112 2.94 17.51 6.93
C GLU A 112 1.86 16.54 7.40
N ALA A 113 1.80 16.24 8.69
CA ALA A 113 0.75 15.42 9.29
C ALA A 113 -0.64 16.06 9.16
N GLU A 114 -0.78 17.37 9.42
CA GLU A 114 -2.04 18.10 9.23
C GLU A 114 -2.54 18.04 7.76
N ARG A 115 -1.63 18.23 6.81
CA ARG A 115 -1.98 18.12 5.39
C ARG A 115 -2.34 16.69 5.01
N PHE A 116 -1.69 15.71 5.60
CA PHE A 116 -2.01 14.30 5.40
C PHE A 116 -3.42 13.97 5.92
N VAL A 117 -3.80 14.49 7.08
CA VAL A 117 -5.16 14.34 7.62
C VAL A 117 -6.20 14.91 6.65
N LYS A 118 -5.97 16.12 6.12
CA LYS A 118 -6.86 16.72 5.12
C LYS A 118 -6.95 15.90 3.83
N PHE A 119 -5.83 15.31 3.39
CA PHE A 119 -5.85 14.36 2.27
C PHE A 119 -6.71 13.14 2.58
N CYS A 120 -6.59 12.57 3.78
CA CYS A 120 -7.42 11.43 4.20
C CYS A 120 -8.91 11.77 4.31
N GLU A 121 -9.26 12.97 4.80
CA GLU A 121 -10.64 13.48 4.84
C GLU A 121 -11.26 13.57 3.44
N TRP A 122 -10.49 14.10 2.48
CA TRP A 122 -10.90 14.10 1.08
C TRP A 122 -11.04 12.67 0.53
N ALA A 123 -10.07 11.81 0.79
CA ALA A 123 -10.04 10.44 0.30
C ALA A 123 -11.22 9.60 0.81
N GLU A 124 -11.67 9.82 2.05
CA GLU A 124 -12.81 9.09 2.64
C GLU A 124 -14.12 9.29 1.86
N SER A 125 -14.29 10.45 1.24
CA SER A 125 -15.48 10.78 0.44
C SER A 125 -15.28 10.56 -1.07
N PHE A 126 -14.12 10.03 -1.49
CA PHE A 126 -13.70 10.05 -2.88
C PHE A 126 -14.54 9.14 -3.80
N SER A 127 -14.84 7.91 -3.35
CA SER A 127 -15.64 6.95 -4.12
C SER A 127 -16.21 5.86 -3.21
N PRO A 128 -17.42 5.36 -3.47
CA PRO A 128 -17.94 4.22 -2.71
C PRO A 128 -17.21 2.90 -2.99
N TYR A 129 -16.44 2.82 -4.07
CA TYR A 129 -15.69 1.63 -4.46
C TYR A 129 -14.21 1.68 -4.04
N ILE A 130 -13.67 2.87 -3.75
CA ILE A 130 -12.32 3.03 -3.22
C ILE A 130 -12.39 3.15 -1.70
N ILE A 131 -11.97 2.11 -1.02
CA ILE A 131 -12.09 1.97 0.43
C ILE A 131 -10.72 2.14 1.06
N PHE A 132 -10.52 3.27 1.72
CA PHE A 132 -9.31 3.50 2.50
C PHE A 132 -9.41 2.76 3.84
N ILE A 133 -8.39 1.98 4.17
CA ILE A 133 -8.40 1.08 5.34
C ILE A 133 -7.53 1.55 6.49
N ALA A 134 -6.53 2.36 6.23
CA ALA A 134 -5.66 2.95 7.26
C ALA A 134 -4.90 4.18 6.75
N GLY A 135 -4.71 5.17 7.63
CA GLY A 135 -3.87 6.36 7.43
C GLY A 135 -2.78 6.45 8.50
N ASN A 136 -1.60 5.91 8.24
CA ASN A 136 -0.52 5.77 9.22
C ASN A 136 0.69 6.64 8.92
N ARG A 137 1.39 7.09 9.99
CA ARG A 137 2.75 7.62 9.89
C ARG A 137 3.75 6.46 9.85
N LYS A 138 4.73 6.49 8.96
CA LYS A 138 5.72 5.41 8.82
C LYS A 138 6.68 5.33 10.00
N SER A 139 7.12 6.46 10.52
CA SER A 139 8.19 6.52 11.53
C SER A 139 7.86 5.82 12.84
N ASP A 140 6.60 5.83 13.25
CA ASP A 140 6.12 5.24 14.49
C ASP A 140 4.87 4.37 14.31
N TRP A 141 4.42 4.23 13.07
CA TRP A 141 3.20 3.51 12.70
C TRP A 141 1.94 4.01 13.41
N LYS A 142 2.02 5.21 14.00
CA LYS A 142 0.89 5.85 14.62
C LYS A 142 -0.19 6.11 13.58
N GLN A 143 -1.43 5.77 13.92
CA GLN A 143 -2.57 6.11 13.10
C GLN A 143 -2.84 7.60 13.22
N LEU A 144 -2.67 8.34 12.12
CA LEU A 144 -2.96 9.78 12.05
C LEU A 144 -4.41 10.04 11.65
N TYR A 145 -5.00 9.16 10.83
CA TYR A 145 -6.38 9.26 10.41
C TYR A 145 -7.05 7.89 10.44
N LYS A 146 -8.21 7.83 11.08
CA LYS A 146 -9.02 6.63 11.18
C LYS A 146 -10.19 6.73 10.22
N PHE A 147 -10.12 5.99 9.10
CA PHE A 147 -11.22 5.92 8.15
C PHE A 147 -12.43 5.23 8.75
N GLY A 148 -13.63 5.65 8.30
CA GLY A 148 -14.91 5.13 8.75
C GLY A 148 -15.24 3.70 8.33
N TYR A 149 -14.30 2.97 7.73
CA TYR A 149 -14.50 1.59 7.32
C TYR A 149 -14.83 0.70 8.54
N PRO A 150 -16.04 0.14 8.63
CA PRO A 150 -16.55 -0.43 9.89
C PRO A 150 -15.83 -1.69 10.35
N ASN A 151 -15.16 -2.38 9.46
CA ASN A 151 -14.40 -3.59 9.75
C ASN A 151 -12.90 -3.34 9.60
N GLN A 152 -12.32 -2.57 10.52
CA GLN A 152 -10.86 -2.43 10.61
C GLN A 152 -10.23 -3.78 10.92
N ARG A 153 -10.17 -4.62 9.89
CA ARG A 153 -9.48 -5.89 9.99
C ARG A 153 -8.00 -5.62 10.10
N GLN A 154 -7.38 -6.35 10.98
CA GLN A 154 -5.94 -6.29 11.12
C GLN A 154 -5.30 -6.56 9.75
N TRP A 155 -4.36 -5.73 9.37
CA TRP A 155 -3.50 -5.95 8.23
C TRP A 155 -2.22 -6.67 8.70
N MET A 156 -1.65 -7.46 7.83
CA MET A 156 -0.42 -8.20 8.09
C MET A 156 0.60 -7.94 6.98
N PRO A 157 1.78 -7.39 7.30
CA PRO A 157 2.90 -7.43 6.37
C PRO A 157 3.43 -8.86 6.31
N VAL A 158 3.39 -9.47 5.13
CA VAL A 158 3.74 -10.89 4.99
C VAL A 158 5.19 -11.08 4.56
N SER A 159 5.63 -10.36 3.56
CA SER A 159 7.00 -10.46 3.04
C SER A 159 7.80 -9.15 3.15
N SER A 160 7.19 -8.13 3.75
CA SER A 160 7.80 -6.81 3.92
C SER A 160 8.47 -6.58 5.27
N CYS A 161 8.23 -7.46 6.25
CA CYS A 161 8.83 -7.32 7.58
C CYS A 161 10.20 -7.98 7.62
N ALA A 162 11.25 -7.17 7.60
CA ALA A 162 12.63 -7.63 7.57
C ALA A 162 13.21 -7.99 8.96
N SER A 163 12.38 -8.16 9.99
CA SER A 163 12.87 -8.48 11.35
C SER A 163 13.63 -9.80 11.41
N ASP A 164 13.17 -10.81 10.65
CA ASP A 164 13.76 -12.14 10.53
C ASP A 164 14.57 -12.33 9.24
N ALA A 165 14.71 -11.27 8.44
CA ALA A 165 15.49 -11.31 7.22
C ALA A 165 16.98 -11.42 7.53
N LYS A 166 17.68 -12.29 6.77
CA LYS A 166 19.13 -12.38 6.79
C LYS A 166 19.75 -11.07 6.32
N TRP A 167 20.98 -10.79 6.73
CA TRP A 167 21.63 -9.51 6.44
C TRP A 167 21.65 -9.15 4.94
N TYR A 168 21.85 -10.13 4.05
CA TYR A 168 21.83 -9.92 2.59
C TYR A 168 20.41 -9.77 2.04
N GLU A 169 19.38 -10.37 2.67
CA GLU A 169 17.99 -10.21 2.29
C GLU A 169 17.47 -8.78 2.59
N LYS A 170 18.02 -8.13 3.64
CA LYS A 170 17.73 -6.72 3.95
C LYS A 170 18.20 -5.78 2.84
N ALA A 171 19.31 -6.12 2.18
CA ALA A 171 19.83 -5.39 1.04
C ALA A 171 19.11 -5.74 -0.28
N PHE A 172 18.49 -6.91 -0.35
CA PHE A 172 17.80 -7.41 -1.55
C PHE A 172 16.40 -7.94 -1.20
N PRO A 173 15.40 -7.10 -1.06
CA PRO A 173 14.03 -7.47 -0.64
C PRO A 173 13.43 -8.61 -1.46
N ARG A 174 13.76 -8.70 -2.75
CA ARG A 174 13.33 -9.77 -3.64
C ARG A 174 13.75 -11.17 -3.15
N LEU A 175 14.94 -11.32 -2.59
CA LEU A 175 15.39 -12.61 -2.06
C LEU A 175 14.57 -13.03 -0.84
N TYR A 176 14.30 -12.07 0.04
CA TYR A 176 13.44 -12.29 1.20
C TYR A 176 12.02 -12.67 0.77
N ALA A 177 11.40 -11.89 -0.12
CA ALA A 177 10.07 -12.16 -0.63
C ALA A 177 9.98 -13.52 -1.32
N LYS A 178 10.93 -13.88 -2.17
CA LYS A 178 10.99 -15.20 -2.84
C LYS A 178 10.99 -16.36 -1.84
N ARG A 179 11.70 -16.19 -0.72
CA ARG A 179 11.72 -17.21 0.36
C ARG A 179 10.39 -17.26 1.12
N MET A 180 9.84 -16.10 1.46
CA MET A 180 8.68 -16.00 2.35
C MET A 180 7.36 -16.19 1.63
N ASN A 181 7.18 -15.70 0.41
CA ASN A 181 5.89 -15.75 -0.30
C ASN A 181 5.41 -17.19 -0.49
N LYS A 182 6.30 -18.10 -0.87
CA LYS A 182 5.93 -19.51 -1.09
C LYS A 182 5.30 -20.14 0.15
N HIS A 183 5.81 -19.81 1.33
CA HIS A 183 5.29 -20.32 2.59
C HIS A 183 4.03 -19.55 3.03
N ASN A 184 4.09 -18.24 2.97
CA ASN A 184 3.08 -17.37 3.57
C ASN A 184 1.77 -17.32 2.76
N LEU A 185 1.81 -17.44 1.42
CA LEU A 185 0.61 -17.54 0.59
C LEU A 185 -0.24 -18.78 0.93
N LEU A 186 0.42 -19.87 1.35
CA LEU A 186 -0.28 -21.10 1.75
C LEU A 186 -0.79 -21.07 3.19
N ASN A 187 -0.26 -20.17 4.02
CA ASN A 187 -0.48 -20.17 5.47
C ASN A 187 -1.02 -18.83 5.99
N ILE A 188 -1.75 -18.06 5.18
CA ILE A 188 -2.34 -16.80 5.61
C ILE A 188 -3.44 -17.11 6.64
N PRO A 189 -3.30 -16.66 7.90
CA PRO A 189 -4.32 -16.88 8.91
C PRO A 189 -5.62 -16.16 8.53
N SER A 190 -6.74 -16.87 8.59
CA SER A 190 -8.08 -16.32 8.28
C SER A 190 -8.52 -15.14 9.16
N LYS A 191 -7.85 -14.95 10.31
CA LYS A 191 -8.11 -13.83 11.24
C LYS A 191 -7.70 -12.46 10.68
N TYR A 192 -6.79 -12.40 9.69
CA TYR A 192 -6.37 -11.15 9.09
C TYR A 192 -7.33 -10.76 7.96
N GLY A 193 -7.68 -9.46 7.88
CA GLY A 193 -8.49 -8.93 6.79
C GLY A 193 -7.69 -8.66 5.53
N PHE A 194 -6.43 -8.21 5.71
CA PHE A 194 -5.53 -7.82 4.63
C PHE A 194 -4.14 -8.39 4.84
N ALA A 195 -3.53 -8.88 3.77
CA ALA A 195 -2.17 -9.41 3.80
C ALA A 195 -1.35 -8.79 2.66
N PHE A 196 -0.28 -8.07 2.99
CA PHE A 196 0.54 -7.31 2.05
C PHE A 196 1.84 -8.06 1.73
N PHE A 197 2.10 -8.23 0.45
CA PHE A 197 3.25 -8.96 -0.08
C PHE A 197 4.15 -8.07 -0.93
N ASP A 198 5.46 -8.38 -0.90
CA ASP A 198 6.41 -7.92 -1.89
C ASP A 198 6.49 -8.93 -3.05
N PHE A 199 6.63 -8.45 -4.30
CA PHE A 199 6.85 -9.28 -5.49
C PHE A 199 5.84 -10.44 -5.68
N ILE A 200 4.56 -10.10 -5.73
CA ILE A 200 3.45 -11.03 -5.98
C ILE A 200 2.98 -10.97 -7.44
#